data_1b7f1c93403f1b40d18069da1ecddd2e
#
_entry.id   1b7f1c93403f1b40d18069da1ecddd2e
#
_cell.length_a   1.000
_cell.length_b   1.000
_cell.length_c   1.000
_cell.angle_alpha   90.00
_cell.angle_beta   90.00
_cell.angle_gamma   90.00
#
_symmetry.space_group_name_H-M   'P 1'
#
loop_
_entity.id
_entity.type
_entity.pdbx_description
1 polymer ?
#
loop_
_entity_poly.entity_id
_entity_poly.type
_entity_poly.pdbx_seq_one_letter_code
_entity_poly.pdbx_strand_id
1 'polypeptide(L)'
;MRGGVTLKAQDLERLPEDVFGEIREMHPLLTTKLNNLTLRHAVKDYLSSNVKDKRFIIYKYGEIGDWDVSNVTDMNWMFYGANSFNQPLNKWNVSNVRVMCGMFWNARSFNQPLNNWDVSNETDMERMFRGASSFNQPLHAPWYVVQPWVEQSESE
;
A
#
# COMPACT_ATOMS: atom_id res chain seq x y z
N MET A 1 -23.95 -13.91 -26.48
CA MET A 1 -23.62 -12.61 -25.87
C MET A 1 -23.86 -12.72 -24.38
N ARG A 2 -22.83 -12.83 -23.58
CA ARG A 2 -22.96 -12.71 -22.13
C ARG A 2 -22.80 -11.22 -21.81
N GLY A 3 -23.92 -10.54 -21.51
CA GLY A 3 -23.90 -9.18 -21.04
C GLY A 3 -23.17 -9.13 -19.70
N GLY A 4 -22.02 -8.48 -19.67
CA GLY A 4 -21.32 -8.23 -18.43
C GLY A 4 -22.17 -7.33 -17.55
N VAL A 5 -22.60 -7.84 -16.41
CA VAL A 5 -23.29 -7.05 -15.40
C VAL A 5 -22.21 -6.12 -14.79
N THR A 6 -22.23 -4.87 -15.20
CA THR A 6 -21.41 -3.84 -14.57
C THR A 6 -22.08 -3.47 -13.25
N LEU A 7 -21.62 -4.04 -12.14
CA LEU A 7 -22.06 -3.64 -10.82
C LEU A 7 -21.64 -2.20 -10.54
N LYS A 8 -22.58 -1.35 -10.18
CA LYS A 8 -22.30 0.03 -9.75
C LYS A 8 -21.88 0.00 -8.28
N ALA A 9 -21.12 1.00 -7.84
CA ALA A 9 -20.69 1.13 -6.45
C ALA A 9 -21.87 1.03 -5.44
N GLN A 10 -23.06 1.49 -5.83
CA GLN A 10 -24.29 1.42 -5.04
C GLN A 10 -24.80 -0.03 -4.85
N ASP A 11 -24.54 -0.91 -5.81
CA ASP A 11 -24.99 -2.31 -5.76
C ASP A 11 -24.11 -3.11 -4.78
N LEU A 12 -22.84 -2.72 -4.64
CA LEU A 12 -21.90 -3.33 -3.71
C LEU A 12 -22.24 -3.05 -2.24
N GLU A 13 -22.90 -1.93 -1.96
CA GLU A 13 -23.31 -1.55 -0.59
C GLU A 13 -24.35 -2.52 0.01
N ARG A 14 -25.03 -3.28 -0.81
CA ARG A 14 -26.12 -4.17 -0.42
C ARG A 14 -25.73 -5.63 -0.35
N LEU A 15 -24.52 -5.97 -0.79
CA LEU A 15 -24.09 -7.36 -0.82
C LEU A 15 -23.65 -7.83 0.58
N PRO A 16 -24.04 -9.05 1.00
CA PRO A 16 -23.50 -9.70 2.17
C PRO A 16 -21.98 -9.90 2.07
N GLU A 17 -21.29 -10.00 3.19
CA GLU A 17 -19.84 -10.13 3.27
C GLU A 17 -19.28 -11.34 2.50
N ASP A 18 -20.00 -12.46 2.53
CA ASP A 18 -19.70 -13.71 1.84
C ASP A 18 -19.73 -13.57 0.32
N VAL A 19 -20.63 -12.76 -0.21
CA VAL A 19 -20.77 -12.54 -1.66
C VAL A 19 -19.63 -11.70 -2.24
N PHE A 20 -18.99 -10.83 -1.44
CA PHE A 20 -17.81 -10.07 -1.88
C PHE A 20 -16.63 -10.98 -2.25
N GLY A 21 -16.41 -12.06 -1.49
CA GLY A 21 -15.37 -13.05 -1.79
C GLY A 21 -15.64 -13.79 -3.10
N GLU A 22 -16.87 -14.24 -3.31
CA GLU A 22 -17.27 -14.97 -4.52
C GLU A 22 -17.18 -14.09 -5.79
N ILE A 23 -17.60 -12.83 -5.72
CA ILE A 23 -17.51 -11.90 -6.86
C ILE A 23 -16.05 -11.64 -7.24
N ARG A 24 -15.15 -11.56 -6.26
CA ARG A 24 -13.72 -11.39 -6.48
C ARG A 24 -13.11 -12.58 -7.23
N GLU A 25 -13.51 -13.80 -6.89
CA GLU A 25 -13.07 -15.02 -7.58
C GLU A 25 -13.59 -15.09 -9.02
N MET A 26 -14.78 -14.54 -9.28
CA MET A 26 -15.41 -14.52 -10.60
C MET A 26 -14.84 -13.47 -11.55
N HIS A 27 -14.11 -12.47 -11.05
CA HIS A 27 -13.55 -11.38 -11.85
C HIS A 27 -12.02 -11.20 -11.66
N PRO A 28 -11.20 -12.20 -12.04
CA PRO A 28 -9.75 -12.12 -11.90
C PRO A 28 -9.10 -11.02 -12.77
N LEU A 29 -9.87 -10.34 -13.63
CA LEU A 29 -9.40 -9.29 -14.53
C LEU A 29 -9.44 -7.88 -13.92
N LEU A 30 -9.84 -7.73 -12.65
CA LEU A 30 -9.89 -6.43 -11.99
C LEU A 30 -8.54 -5.99 -11.38
N THR A 31 -7.47 -6.75 -11.53
CA THR A 31 -6.11 -6.34 -11.18
C THR A 31 -5.60 -5.30 -12.18
N THR A 32 -6.14 -4.11 -12.08
CA THR A 32 -5.62 -2.96 -12.82
C THR A 32 -4.29 -2.54 -12.22
N LYS A 33 -3.24 -2.46 -13.05
CA LYS A 33 -1.97 -1.85 -12.62
C LYS A 33 -2.22 -0.43 -12.13
N LEU A 34 -1.72 -0.14 -10.93
CA LEU A 34 -1.83 1.17 -10.34
C LEU A 34 -0.70 2.08 -10.85
N ASN A 35 -1.01 3.35 -11.06
CA ASN A 35 -0.04 4.42 -11.29
C ASN A 35 0.03 5.35 -10.06
N ASN A 36 0.87 6.37 -10.10
CA ASN A 36 1.05 7.30 -8.96
C ASN A 36 -0.28 7.89 -8.44
N LEU A 37 -1.16 8.30 -9.35
CA LEU A 37 -2.43 8.92 -8.99
C LEU A 37 -3.44 7.90 -8.44
N THR A 38 -3.61 6.79 -9.14
CA THR A 38 -4.59 5.77 -8.75
C THR A 38 -4.18 5.04 -7.48
N LEU A 39 -2.88 4.80 -7.25
CA LEU A 39 -2.40 4.26 -5.98
C LEU A 39 -2.71 5.21 -4.83
N ARG A 40 -2.44 6.50 -4.99
CA ARG A 40 -2.67 7.50 -3.93
C ARG A 40 -4.14 7.58 -3.53
N HIS A 41 -5.05 7.54 -4.50
CA HIS A 41 -6.49 7.48 -4.22
C HIS A 41 -6.89 6.16 -3.56
N ALA A 42 -6.41 5.02 -4.08
CA ALA A 42 -6.73 3.72 -3.52
C ALA A 42 -6.26 3.58 -2.07
N VAL A 43 -5.05 4.05 -1.73
CA VAL A 43 -4.53 4.03 -0.35
C VAL A 43 -5.38 4.94 0.55
N LYS A 44 -5.73 6.14 0.09
CA LYS A 44 -6.60 7.07 0.85
C LYS A 44 -7.93 6.41 1.21
N ASP A 45 -8.58 5.78 0.24
CA ASP A 45 -9.87 5.14 0.45
C ASP A 45 -9.73 3.86 1.30
N TYR A 46 -8.64 3.11 1.12
CA TYR A 46 -8.33 1.94 1.96
C TYR A 46 -8.12 2.30 3.44
N LEU A 47 -7.50 3.46 3.71
CA LEU A 47 -7.25 3.98 5.06
C LEU A 47 -8.46 4.75 5.62
N SER A 48 -9.48 4.99 4.82
CA SER A 48 -10.69 5.69 5.24
C SER A 48 -11.38 4.97 6.39
N SER A 49 -11.94 5.75 7.33
CA SER A 49 -12.84 5.22 8.36
C SER A 49 -14.21 4.81 7.80
N ASN A 50 -14.51 5.22 6.56
CA ASN A 50 -15.71 4.80 5.86
C ASN A 50 -15.54 3.37 5.35
N VAL A 51 -16.27 2.45 5.95
CA VAL A 51 -16.23 1.02 5.59
C VAL A 51 -16.58 0.78 4.11
N LYS A 52 -17.45 1.60 3.53
CA LYS A 52 -17.88 1.47 2.13
C LYS A 52 -16.74 1.76 1.16
N ASP A 53 -15.96 2.82 1.43
CA ASP A 53 -14.80 3.18 0.60
C ASP A 53 -13.77 2.05 0.61
N LYS A 54 -13.47 1.54 1.80
CA LYS A 54 -12.54 0.43 1.97
C LYS A 54 -13.01 -0.84 1.25
N ARG A 55 -14.27 -1.20 1.39
CA ARG A 55 -14.86 -2.37 0.70
C ARG A 55 -14.78 -2.22 -0.82
N PHE A 56 -15.11 -1.03 -1.34
CA PHE A 56 -15.02 -0.76 -2.77
C PHE A 56 -13.59 -0.96 -3.30
N ILE A 57 -12.60 -0.47 -2.57
CA ILE A 57 -11.19 -0.62 -2.96
C ILE A 57 -10.74 -2.08 -2.91
N ILE A 58 -11.10 -2.82 -1.87
CA ILE A 58 -10.80 -4.26 -1.77
C ILE A 58 -11.49 -5.04 -2.90
N TYR A 59 -12.72 -4.70 -3.23
CA TYR A 59 -13.41 -5.29 -4.37
C TYR A 59 -12.67 -5.02 -5.69
N LYS A 60 -12.24 -3.78 -5.89
CA LYS A 60 -11.63 -3.32 -7.15
C LYS A 60 -10.20 -3.85 -7.34
N TYR A 61 -9.39 -3.83 -6.32
CA TYR A 61 -7.95 -4.11 -6.40
C TYR A 61 -7.49 -5.32 -5.56
N GLY A 62 -8.36 -5.90 -4.74
CA GLY A 62 -8.01 -6.93 -3.79
C GLY A 62 -7.39 -6.37 -2.50
N GLU A 63 -6.83 -7.25 -1.68
CA GLU A 63 -6.12 -6.85 -0.47
C GLU A 63 -4.88 -6.02 -0.83
N ILE A 64 -4.57 -5.02 -0.02
CA ILE A 64 -3.52 -4.04 -0.31
C ILE A 64 -2.16 -4.68 -0.62
N GLY A 65 -1.84 -5.80 0.02
CA GLY A 65 -0.58 -6.52 -0.20
C GLY A 65 -0.44 -7.14 -1.59
N ASP A 66 -1.55 -7.34 -2.30
CA ASP A 66 -1.60 -7.99 -3.61
C ASP A 66 -1.75 -6.97 -4.77
N TRP A 67 -1.73 -5.67 -4.48
CA TRP A 67 -1.88 -4.66 -5.53
C TRP A 67 -0.67 -4.62 -6.48
N ASP A 68 -0.94 -4.50 -7.78
CA ASP A 68 0.11 -4.30 -8.79
C ASP A 68 0.53 -2.83 -8.85
N VAL A 69 1.64 -2.53 -8.17
CA VAL A 69 2.24 -1.18 -8.11
C VAL A 69 3.44 -1.01 -9.05
N SER A 70 3.64 -1.95 -9.99
CA SER A 70 4.83 -1.98 -10.86
C SER A 70 4.99 -0.75 -11.76
N ASN A 71 3.92 0.03 -12.00
CA ASN A 71 3.97 1.29 -12.77
C ASN A 71 4.10 2.54 -11.88
N VAL A 72 4.27 2.36 -10.57
CA VAL A 72 4.40 3.49 -9.64
C VAL A 72 5.86 3.92 -9.55
N THR A 73 6.09 5.21 -9.61
CA THR A 73 7.41 5.84 -9.49
C THR A 73 7.55 6.74 -8.27
N ASP A 74 6.43 7.14 -7.66
CA ASP A 74 6.38 8.06 -6.51
C ASP A 74 5.42 7.52 -5.43
N MET A 75 6.00 7.17 -4.27
CA MET A 75 5.27 6.74 -3.05
C MET A 75 5.47 7.73 -1.89
N ASN A 76 5.87 8.96 -2.21
CA ASN A 76 6.10 10.02 -1.24
C ASN A 76 4.87 10.20 -0.32
N TRP A 77 5.07 10.14 1.01
CA TRP A 77 4.02 10.34 2.04
C TRP A 77 2.82 9.40 1.96
N MET A 78 2.95 8.25 1.31
CA MET A 78 1.82 7.38 0.98
C MET A 78 1.02 6.91 2.20
N PHE A 79 1.70 6.56 3.30
CA PHE A 79 1.10 6.12 4.57
C PHE A 79 1.39 7.09 5.72
N TYR A 80 1.62 8.38 5.40
CA TYR A 80 1.86 9.40 6.40
C TYR A 80 0.74 9.45 7.44
N GLY A 81 1.08 9.33 8.72
CA GLY A 81 0.11 9.39 9.82
C GLY A 81 -0.88 8.23 9.89
N ALA A 82 -0.67 7.17 9.11
CA ALA A 82 -1.52 5.97 9.13
C ALA A 82 -1.26 5.15 10.42
N ASN A 83 -1.68 5.69 11.57
CA ASN A 83 -1.31 5.21 12.90
C ASN A 83 -1.65 3.74 13.17
N SER A 84 -2.74 3.22 12.61
CA SER A 84 -3.20 1.84 12.80
C SER A 84 -2.86 0.90 11.64
N PHE A 85 -2.18 1.41 10.60
CA PHE A 85 -1.84 0.61 9.45
C PHE A 85 -0.71 -0.37 9.75
N ASN A 86 -0.94 -1.66 9.52
CA ASN A 86 0.04 -2.73 9.67
C ASN A 86 -0.24 -3.91 8.72
N GLN A 87 -0.52 -3.62 7.45
CA GLN A 87 -0.76 -4.65 6.46
C GLN A 87 0.53 -5.02 5.70
N PRO A 88 0.67 -6.28 5.27
CA PRO A 88 1.86 -6.73 4.56
C PRO A 88 1.95 -6.07 3.17
N LEU A 89 3.13 -5.54 2.84
CA LEU A 89 3.42 -4.91 1.56
C LEU A 89 4.63 -5.56 0.85
N ASN A 90 5.14 -6.66 1.37
CA ASN A 90 6.39 -7.27 0.91
C ASN A 90 6.33 -7.81 -0.53
N LYS A 91 5.12 -8.02 -1.08
CA LYS A 91 4.91 -8.46 -2.46
C LYS A 91 4.90 -7.30 -3.48
N TRP A 92 4.86 -6.05 -3.02
CA TRP A 92 4.84 -4.91 -3.94
C TRP A 92 6.13 -4.85 -4.76
N ASN A 93 5.99 -4.79 -6.08
CA ASN A 93 7.12 -4.54 -6.97
C ASN A 93 7.41 -3.04 -7.00
N VAL A 94 8.38 -2.60 -6.22
CA VAL A 94 8.78 -1.19 -6.10
C VAL A 94 10.01 -0.83 -6.93
N SER A 95 10.45 -1.70 -7.82
CA SER A 95 11.69 -1.51 -8.60
C SER A 95 11.71 -0.24 -9.47
N ASN A 96 10.55 0.30 -9.82
CA ASN A 96 10.42 1.55 -10.57
C ASN A 96 10.25 2.79 -9.69
N VAL A 97 10.14 2.63 -8.36
CA VAL A 97 9.93 3.76 -7.46
C VAL A 97 11.23 4.53 -7.28
N ARG A 98 11.15 5.85 -7.36
CA ARG A 98 12.26 6.79 -7.21
C ARG A 98 12.16 7.64 -5.95
N VAL A 99 10.95 7.80 -5.40
CA VAL A 99 10.70 8.62 -4.22
C VAL A 99 9.83 7.86 -3.23
N MET A 100 10.33 7.68 -2.00
CA MET A 100 9.63 7.10 -0.84
C MET A 100 9.77 8.00 0.39
N CYS A 101 10.11 9.28 0.19
CA CYS A 101 10.32 10.23 1.28
C CYS A 101 9.11 10.27 2.21
N GLY A 102 9.33 10.08 3.52
CA GLY A 102 8.27 10.09 4.54
C GLY A 102 7.16 9.06 4.36
N MET A 103 7.35 8.01 3.57
CA MET A 103 6.28 7.07 3.21
C MET A 103 5.52 6.52 4.42
N PHE A 104 6.22 6.16 5.49
CA PHE A 104 5.65 5.65 6.74
C PHE A 104 5.83 6.62 7.92
N TRP A 105 6.05 7.91 7.67
CA TRP A 105 6.21 8.87 8.75
C TRP A 105 4.98 8.88 9.65
N ASN A 106 5.19 8.68 10.97
CA ASN A 106 4.15 8.53 11.98
C ASN A 106 3.16 7.36 11.74
N ALA A 107 3.49 6.39 10.92
CA ALA A 107 2.75 5.13 10.82
C ALA A 107 3.10 4.25 12.03
N ARG A 108 2.57 4.59 13.19
CA ARG A 108 3.01 4.09 14.50
C ARG A 108 2.89 2.59 14.69
N SER A 109 1.91 1.94 14.06
CA SER A 109 1.69 0.49 14.18
C SER A 109 2.39 -0.33 13.10
N PHE A 110 2.98 0.33 12.10
CA PHE A 110 3.58 -0.40 10.98
C PHE A 110 4.83 -1.16 11.42
N ASN A 111 4.81 -2.47 11.23
CA ASN A 111 5.93 -3.38 11.54
C ASN A 111 5.93 -4.61 10.63
N GLN A 112 5.74 -4.42 9.32
CA GLN A 112 5.77 -5.52 8.36
C GLN A 112 7.13 -5.59 7.65
N PRO A 113 7.61 -6.82 7.32
CA PRO A 113 8.85 -6.98 6.57
C PRO A 113 8.75 -6.37 5.17
N LEU A 114 9.86 -5.82 4.70
CA LEU A 114 10.00 -5.21 3.37
C LEU A 114 11.23 -5.77 2.63
N ASN A 115 11.71 -6.94 3.02
CA ASN A 115 12.96 -7.53 2.55
C ASN A 115 12.99 -7.81 1.02
N ASN A 116 11.80 -7.98 0.41
CA ASN A 116 11.69 -8.25 -1.02
C ASN A 116 11.65 -6.98 -1.89
N TRP A 117 11.68 -5.79 -1.26
CA TRP A 117 11.67 -4.55 -2.02
C TRP A 117 13.02 -4.29 -2.67
N ASP A 118 13.03 -4.16 -3.99
CA ASP A 118 14.20 -3.72 -4.74
C ASP A 118 14.20 -2.19 -4.82
N VAL A 119 15.11 -1.56 -4.06
CA VAL A 119 15.29 -0.10 -3.99
C VAL A 119 16.65 0.33 -4.55
N SER A 120 17.24 -0.48 -5.42
CA SER A 120 18.57 -0.25 -6.01
C SER A 120 18.62 0.94 -6.97
N ASN A 121 17.47 1.48 -7.38
CA ASN A 121 17.35 2.53 -8.38
C ASN A 121 17.44 3.96 -7.78
N GLU A 122 18.42 4.24 -6.93
CA GLU A 122 18.62 5.57 -6.34
C GLU A 122 17.35 6.15 -5.70
N THR A 123 16.62 5.30 -5.02
CA THR A 123 15.35 5.67 -4.40
C THR A 123 15.60 6.63 -3.23
N ASP A 124 14.99 7.82 -3.28
CA ASP A 124 14.99 8.75 -2.14
C ASP A 124 14.05 8.23 -1.05
N MET A 125 14.63 7.92 0.12
CA MET A 125 13.91 7.38 1.27
C MET A 125 14.03 8.28 2.51
N GLU A 126 14.32 9.58 2.32
CA GLU A 126 14.49 10.50 3.44
C GLU A 126 13.29 10.43 4.39
N ARG A 127 13.57 10.28 5.68
CA ARG A 127 12.57 10.26 6.77
C ARG A 127 11.45 9.22 6.61
N MET A 128 11.70 8.15 5.84
CA MET A 128 10.69 7.15 5.49
C MET A 128 9.97 6.56 6.71
N PHE A 129 10.69 6.25 7.79
CA PHE A 129 10.14 5.66 9.02
C PHE A 129 10.15 6.62 10.21
N ARG A 130 10.29 7.93 10.01
CA ARG A 130 10.28 8.87 11.12
C ARG A 130 9.00 8.77 11.93
N GLY A 131 9.09 8.51 13.25
CA GLY A 131 7.93 8.33 14.12
C GLY A 131 7.14 7.04 13.92
N ALA A 132 7.61 6.10 13.11
CA ALA A 132 7.07 4.75 12.99
C ALA A 132 7.56 3.88 14.17
N SER A 133 7.03 4.13 15.36
CA SER A 133 7.56 3.66 16.64
C SER A 133 7.54 2.14 16.82
N SER A 134 6.69 1.42 16.11
CA SER A 134 6.66 -0.05 16.14
C SER A 134 7.58 -0.71 15.13
N PHE A 135 8.16 0.05 14.18
CA PHE A 135 8.95 -0.54 13.12
C PHE A 135 10.27 -1.09 13.65
N ASN A 136 10.42 -2.41 13.59
CA ASN A 136 11.56 -3.15 14.12
C ASN A 136 11.95 -4.30 13.18
N GLN A 137 11.76 -4.14 11.87
CA GLN A 137 12.14 -5.16 10.91
C GLN A 137 13.59 -5.00 10.48
N PRO A 138 14.32 -6.11 10.31
CA PRO A 138 15.67 -6.05 9.78
C PRO A 138 15.63 -5.48 8.35
N LEU A 139 16.41 -4.45 8.12
CA LEU A 139 16.61 -3.87 6.81
C LEU A 139 17.85 -4.52 6.20
N HIS A 140 17.67 -5.58 5.42
CA HIS A 140 18.78 -6.23 4.72
C HIS A 140 19.22 -5.43 3.51
N ALA A 141 20.50 -5.58 3.12
CA ALA A 141 20.98 -5.01 1.87
C ALA A 141 20.04 -5.38 0.70
N PRO A 142 19.70 -4.47 -0.20
CA PRO A 142 20.35 -3.18 -0.43
C PRO A 142 19.89 -2.03 0.48
N TRP A 143 18.91 -2.21 1.34
CA TRP A 143 18.39 -1.19 2.24
C TRP A 143 19.45 -0.58 3.17
N TYR A 144 20.36 -1.39 3.68
CA TYR A 144 21.37 -0.97 4.65
C TYR A 144 22.39 0.02 4.06
N VAL A 145 22.64 -0.04 2.77
CA VAL A 145 23.64 0.82 2.10
C VAL A 145 23.08 2.23 1.85
N VAL A 146 21.77 2.39 1.84
CA VAL A 146 21.09 3.64 1.46
C VAL A 146 20.60 4.42 2.67
N GLN A 147 20.89 3.96 3.91
CA GLN A 147 20.30 4.55 5.12
C GLN A 147 21.29 5.21 6.08
N PRO A 148 21.71 6.45 5.85
CA PRO A 148 22.36 7.24 6.91
C PRO A 148 21.40 7.81 7.96
N TRP A 149 20.09 7.53 7.89
CA TRP A 149 19.05 8.23 8.67
C TRP A 149 18.23 7.36 9.64
N VAL A 150 18.47 6.06 9.73
CA VAL A 150 17.91 5.21 10.80
C VAL A 150 18.49 5.60 12.17
N GLU A 151 19.65 6.23 12.21
CA GLU A 151 20.29 6.67 13.45
C GLU A 151 19.69 7.96 14.04
N GLN A 152 18.72 8.59 13.41
CA GLN A 152 18.10 9.82 13.92
C GLN A 152 16.76 9.61 14.65
N SER A 153 16.51 8.44 15.18
CA SER A 153 15.49 8.27 16.22
C SER A 153 16.06 8.61 17.61
N GLU A 154 16.96 9.58 17.69
CA GLU A 154 17.36 10.14 18.97
C GLU A 154 16.30 11.13 19.45
N SER A 155 15.68 10.74 20.54
CA SER A 155 15.18 11.55 21.66
C SER A 155 15.11 13.06 21.42
N GLU A 156 13.90 13.58 21.21
CA GLU A 156 13.42 14.79 21.88
C GLU A 156 11.92 14.63 22.18
#